data_a3779adf9c9fe58f8805b0d65629dc09
#
_entry.id   a3779adf9c9fe58f8805b0d65629dc09
#
_cell.length_a   1.000
_cell.length_b   1.000
_cell.length_c   1.000
_cell.angle_alpha   90.00
_cell.angle_beta   90.00
_cell.angle_gamma   90.00
#
_symmetry.space_group_name_H-M   'P 1'
#
loop_
_entity.id
_entity.type
_entity.pdbx_description
1 polymer ?
#
loop_
_entity_poly.entity_id
_entity_poly.type
_entity_poly.pdbx_seq_one_letter_code
_entity_poly.pdbx_strand_id
1 'polypeptide(L)'
;MKRIILFGPILFASVLASLTIVEYDFLLSLGWHPINDPTFDWPSGLALGRFGWIMTATFIISGMLMMLLGIRLFSDLKPAPASKAGATLMIFAGIALALLASTTDPTIRDYPSTWHGRLHDLSFVLLGLTLFPAMIVLGFAFRNDEAWKNLSLYTWGTLLFAAPAFALKGAAFYVFLCMTPLQKG
;
A
#
# COMPACT_ATOMS: atom_id res chain seq x y z
N MET A 1 -0.20 -23.06 -5.56
CA MET A 1 0.24 -21.66 -5.76
C MET A 1 -0.91 -20.66 -5.81
N LYS A 2 -2.03 -20.86 -6.54
CA LYS A 2 -3.17 -19.90 -6.56
C LYS A 2 -3.68 -19.52 -5.15
N ARG A 3 -3.81 -20.48 -4.25
CA ARG A 3 -4.30 -20.25 -2.88
C ARG A 3 -3.33 -19.42 -2.02
N ILE A 4 -2.02 -19.51 -2.25
CA ILE A 4 -1.00 -18.80 -1.48
C ILE A 4 -1.05 -17.30 -1.79
N ILE A 5 -1.28 -16.93 -3.05
CA ILE A 5 -1.37 -15.52 -3.47
C ILE A 5 -2.59 -14.83 -2.84
N LEU A 6 -3.72 -15.54 -2.72
CA LEU A 6 -4.93 -15.03 -2.06
C LEU A 6 -4.75 -14.82 -0.55
N PHE A 7 -3.75 -15.45 0.04
CA PHE A 7 -3.44 -15.29 1.46
C PHE A 7 -2.91 -13.87 1.79
N GLY A 8 -2.23 -13.20 0.86
CA GLY A 8 -1.63 -11.89 1.10
C GLY A 8 -2.59 -10.82 1.61
N PRO A 9 -3.68 -10.51 0.90
CA PRO A 9 -4.67 -9.52 1.36
C PRO A 9 -5.33 -9.91 2.69
N ILE A 10 -5.61 -11.19 2.90
CA ILE A 10 -6.21 -11.69 4.15
C ILE A 10 -5.23 -11.52 5.31
N LEU A 11 -3.96 -11.92 5.11
CA LEU A 11 -2.90 -11.73 6.09
C LEU A 11 -2.77 -10.25 6.46
N PHE A 12 -2.64 -9.38 5.46
CA PHE A 12 -2.48 -7.95 5.67
C PHE A 12 -3.65 -7.35 6.48
N ALA A 13 -4.89 -7.62 6.06
CA ALA A 13 -6.08 -7.12 6.74
C ALA A 13 -6.20 -7.66 8.18
N SER A 14 -5.93 -8.96 8.39
CA SER A 14 -6.01 -9.58 9.70
C SER A 14 -4.95 -9.03 10.66
N VAL A 15 -3.70 -8.88 10.19
CA VAL A 15 -2.62 -8.32 11.02
C VAL A 15 -2.90 -6.86 11.32
N LEU A 16 -3.32 -6.07 10.32
CA LEU A 16 -3.68 -4.67 10.50
C LEU A 16 -4.76 -4.51 11.57
N ALA A 17 -5.88 -5.25 11.46
CA ALA A 17 -6.98 -5.19 12.41
C ALA A 17 -6.53 -5.63 13.82
N SER A 18 -5.81 -6.75 13.93
CA SER A 18 -5.36 -7.27 15.23
C SER A 18 -4.38 -6.32 15.92
N LEU A 19 -3.38 -5.80 15.19
CA LEU A 19 -2.41 -4.88 15.76
C LEU A 19 -3.05 -3.53 16.12
N THR A 20 -4.02 -3.04 15.33
CA THR A 20 -4.76 -1.81 15.67
C THR A 20 -5.48 -1.95 17.00
N ILE A 21 -6.05 -3.12 17.30
CA ILE A 21 -6.70 -3.37 18.59
C ILE A 21 -5.67 -3.48 19.72
N VAL A 22 -4.61 -4.26 19.52
CA VAL A 22 -3.61 -4.55 20.57
C VAL A 22 -2.74 -3.34 20.88
N GLU A 23 -2.43 -2.52 19.88
CA GLU A 23 -1.55 -1.35 19.99
C GLU A 23 -2.35 -0.03 20.01
N TYR A 24 -3.66 -0.07 20.36
CA TYR A 24 -4.53 1.09 20.25
C TYR A 24 -4.05 2.28 21.09
N ASP A 25 -3.70 2.03 22.34
CA ASP A 25 -3.19 3.07 23.25
C ASP A 25 -1.85 3.66 22.76
N PHE A 26 -1.01 2.81 22.17
CA PHE A 26 0.23 3.26 21.55
C PHE A 26 -0.04 4.18 20.34
N LEU A 27 -0.99 3.83 19.48
CA LEU A 27 -1.39 4.69 18.35
C LEU A 27 -1.90 6.05 18.84
N LEU A 28 -2.72 6.06 19.90
CA LEU A 28 -3.19 7.31 20.52
C LEU A 28 -2.03 8.15 21.06
N SER A 29 -1.02 7.53 21.66
CA SER A 29 0.18 8.22 22.16
C SER A 29 1.02 8.88 21.05
N LEU A 30 0.93 8.37 19.81
CA LEU A 30 1.53 8.97 18.63
C LEU A 30 0.66 10.07 17.99
N GLY A 31 -0.50 10.37 18.58
CA GLY A 31 -1.46 11.33 18.03
C GLY A 31 -2.31 10.77 16.89
N TRP A 32 -2.33 9.46 16.72
CA TRP A 32 -3.16 8.80 15.70
C TRP A 32 -4.46 8.31 16.31
N HIS A 33 -5.58 8.76 15.76
CA HIS A 33 -6.92 8.45 16.23
C HIS A 33 -7.67 7.65 15.15
N PRO A 34 -7.44 6.32 15.00
CA PRO A 34 -7.97 5.52 13.89
C PRO A 34 -9.49 5.57 13.75
N ILE A 35 -10.21 5.82 14.86
CA ILE A 35 -11.68 5.85 14.87
C ILE A 35 -12.22 7.26 14.75
N ASN A 36 -11.68 8.22 15.51
CA ASN A 36 -12.24 9.56 15.63
C ASN A 36 -11.69 10.55 14.61
N ASP A 37 -10.45 10.33 14.18
CA ASP A 37 -9.77 11.12 13.17
C ASP A 37 -8.91 10.15 12.35
N PRO A 38 -9.50 9.45 11.39
CA PRO A 38 -8.82 8.39 10.64
C PRO A 38 -7.74 8.99 9.75
N THR A 39 -6.59 9.24 10.34
CA THR A 39 -5.38 9.48 9.59
C THR A 39 -4.91 8.14 9.04
N PHE A 40 -4.63 8.09 7.73
CA PHE A 40 -4.26 6.85 7.05
C PHE A 40 -2.83 6.36 7.38
N ASP A 41 -2.14 7.01 8.29
CA ASP A 41 -0.75 6.71 8.62
C ASP A 41 -0.60 5.65 9.69
N TRP A 42 -1.72 5.26 10.35
CA TRP A 42 -1.68 4.26 11.41
C TRP A 42 -1.12 2.89 10.98
N PRO A 43 -1.30 2.36 9.74
CA PRO A 43 -0.68 1.10 9.37
C PRO A 43 0.84 1.13 9.47
N SER A 44 1.46 2.24 9.07
CA SER A 44 2.90 2.46 9.18
C SER A 44 3.33 2.63 10.63
N GLY A 45 2.52 3.33 11.41
CA GLY A 45 2.79 3.55 12.82
C GLY A 45 2.76 2.30 13.68
N LEU A 46 1.96 1.33 13.31
CA LEU A 46 1.99 0.02 13.96
C LEU A 46 3.39 -0.63 13.88
N ALA A 47 4.21 -0.29 12.88
CA ALA A 47 5.58 -0.77 12.80
C ALA A 47 6.52 -0.18 13.88
N LEU A 48 6.12 0.88 14.58
CA LEU A 48 6.86 1.50 15.67
C LEU A 48 6.51 0.93 17.05
N GLY A 49 5.39 0.20 17.15
CA GLY A 49 4.88 -0.35 18.40
C GLY A 49 5.68 -1.56 18.89
N ARG A 50 5.31 -2.06 20.06
CA ARG A 50 5.93 -3.24 20.70
C ARG A 50 5.94 -4.47 19.77
N PHE A 51 4.87 -4.65 19.00
CA PHE A 51 4.72 -5.73 18.05
C PHE A 51 4.97 -5.29 16.59
N GLY A 52 5.65 -4.16 16.41
CA GLY A 52 5.90 -3.53 15.11
C GLY A 52 6.61 -4.43 14.10
N TRP A 53 7.45 -5.36 14.58
CA TRP A 53 8.10 -6.36 13.74
C TRP A 53 7.10 -7.24 12.96
N ILE A 54 5.89 -7.49 13.52
CA ILE A 54 4.82 -8.23 12.84
C ILE A 54 4.32 -7.43 11.64
N MET A 55 4.10 -6.12 11.81
CA MET A 55 3.68 -5.26 10.71
C MET A 55 4.76 -5.15 9.63
N THR A 56 6.01 -4.98 10.04
CA THR A 56 7.18 -4.97 9.14
C THR A 56 7.26 -6.26 8.31
N ALA A 57 7.17 -7.42 8.97
CA ALA A 57 7.13 -8.71 8.28
C ALA A 57 5.93 -8.84 7.34
N THR A 58 4.78 -8.28 7.72
CA THR A 58 3.57 -8.28 6.90
C THR A 58 3.74 -7.47 5.63
N PHE A 59 4.37 -6.30 5.67
CA PHE A 59 4.72 -5.53 4.48
C PHE A 59 5.61 -6.34 3.53
N ILE A 60 6.67 -6.98 4.05
CA ILE A 60 7.58 -7.80 3.24
C ILE A 60 6.83 -8.97 2.60
N ILE A 61 6.11 -9.76 3.38
CA ILE A 61 5.40 -10.95 2.91
C ILE A 61 4.34 -10.56 1.87
N SER A 62 3.54 -9.53 2.15
CA SER A 62 2.50 -9.06 1.23
C SER A 62 3.10 -8.52 -0.07
N GLY A 63 4.21 -7.79 0.01
CA GLY A 63 4.95 -7.32 -1.16
C GLY A 63 5.50 -8.49 -2.01
N MET A 64 6.08 -9.50 -1.38
CA MET A 64 6.54 -10.71 -2.07
C MET A 64 5.39 -11.47 -2.74
N LEU A 65 4.25 -11.60 -2.07
CA LEU A 65 3.06 -12.24 -2.66
C LEU A 65 2.51 -11.44 -3.83
N MET A 66 2.54 -10.11 -3.76
CA MET A 66 2.16 -9.23 -4.86
C MET A 66 3.13 -9.34 -6.05
N MET A 67 4.44 -9.43 -5.82
CA MET A 67 5.42 -9.73 -6.88
C MET A 67 5.17 -11.07 -7.54
N LEU A 68 4.90 -12.11 -6.75
CA LEU A 68 4.55 -13.44 -7.25
C LEU A 68 3.26 -13.42 -8.08
N LEU A 69 2.26 -12.62 -7.68
CA LEU A 69 1.05 -12.40 -8.48
C LEU A 69 1.42 -11.77 -9.83
N GLY A 70 2.23 -10.72 -9.85
CA GLY A 70 2.67 -10.08 -11.08
C GLY A 70 3.40 -11.05 -12.02
N ILE A 71 4.33 -11.85 -11.50
CA ILE A 71 5.04 -12.89 -12.27
C ILE A 71 4.06 -13.91 -12.86
N ARG A 72 3.03 -14.29 -12.10
CA ARG A 72 2.00 -15.22 -12.56
C ARG A 72 1.12 -14.62 -13.65
N LEU A 73 0.67 -13.39 -13.46
CA LEU A 73 -0.12 -12.70 -14.49
C LEU A 73 0.66 -12.56 -15.80
N PHE A 74 1.98 -12.45 -15.73
CA PHE A 74 2.85 -12.38 -16.90
C PHE A 74 2.81 -13.68 -17.74
N SER A 75 2.67 -14.84 -17.08
CA SER A 75 2.61 -16.15 -17.72
C SER A 75 1.20 -16.62 -18.04
N ASP A 76 0.21 -16.27 -17.20
CA ASP A 76 -1.13 -16.86 -17.27
C ASP A 76 -2.09 -16.06 -18.16
N LEU A 77 -1.82 -14.76 -18.41
CA LEU A 77 -2.62 -13.92 -19.31
C LEU A 77 -2.23 -14.12 -20.77
N LYS A 78 -3.19 -13.94 -21.68
CA LYS A 78 -2.91 -13.87 -23.11
C LYS A 78 -1.83 -12.81 -23.40
N PRO A 79 -0.79 -13.16 -24.17
CA PRO A 79 0.29 -12.24 -24.48
C PRO A 79 -0.23 -10.99 -25.23
N ALA A 80 -0.21 -9.86 -24.57
CA ALA A 80 -0.58 -8.55 -25.11
C ALA A 80 0.25 -7.45 -24.42
N PRO A 81 0.44 -6.29 -25.04
CA PRO A 81 1.15 -5.17 -24.41
C PRO A 81 0.55 -4.80 -23.04
N ALA A 82 -0.78 -4.76 -22.95
CA ALA A 82 -1.48 -4.46 -21.69
C ALA A 82 -1.21 -5.52 -20.61
N SER A 83 -1.23 -6.83 -20.95
CA SER A 83 -0.95 -7.90 -20.01
C SER A 83 0.46 -7.78 -19.43
N LYS A 84 1.45 -7.56 -20.32
CA LYS A 84 2.86 -7.41 -19.90
C LYS A 84 3.08 -6.16 -19.07
N ALA A 85 2.54 -5.01 -19.49
CA ALA A 85 2.69 -3.75 -18.77
C ALA A 85 2.03 -3.84 -17.38
N GLY A 86 0.80 -4.34 -17.28
CA GLY A 86 0.09 -4.48 -16.04
C GLY A 86 0.77 -5.44 -15.07
N ALA A 87 1.26 -6.58 -15.56
CA ALA A 87 2.01 -7.54 -14.76
C ALA A 87 3.34 -6.95 -14.25
N THR A 88 4.06 -6.22 -15.08
CA THR A 88 5.29 -5.52 -14.70
C THR A 88 5.03 -4.47 -13.62
N LEU A 89 4.00 -3.63 -13.80
CA LEU A 89 3.60 -2.64 -12.79
C LEU A 89 3.20 -3.29 -11.46
N MET A 90 2.54 -4.46 -11.50
CA MET A 90 2.20 -5.22 -10.30
C MET A 90 3.45 -5.74 -9.55
N ILE A 91 4.51 -6.13 -10.27
CA ILE A 91 5.79 -6.50 -9.67
C ILE A 91 6.41 -5.29 -8.97
N PHE A 92 6.45 -4.13 -9.63
CA PHE A 92 6.97 -2.91 -9.01
C PHE A 92 6.15 -2.45 -7.80
N ALA A 93 4.81 -2.59 -7.85
CA ALA A 93 3.95 -2.34 -6.71
C ALA A 93 4.28 -3.27 -5.53
N GLY A 94 4.57 -4.54 -5.80
CA GLY A 94 5.02 -5.49 -4.78
C GLY A 94 6.36 -5.12 -4.17
N ILE A 95 7.32 -4.64 -4.97
CA ILE A 95 8.61 -4.13 -4.48
C ILE A 95 8.36 -2.91 -3.58
N ALA A 96 7.57 -1.95 -4.03
CA ALA A 96 7.25 -0.75 -3.26
C ALA A 96 6.55 -1.10 -1.93
N LEU A 97 5.62 -2.05 -1.94
CA LEU A 97 4.96 -2.53 -0.73
C LEU A 97 5.95 -3.20 0.23
N ALA A 98 6.91 -4.00 -0.27
CA ALA A 98 7.93 -4.60 0.58
C ALA A 98 8.89 -3.54 1.19
N LEU A 99 9.21 -2.49 0.45
CA LEU A 99 10.05 -1.38 0.93
C LEU A 99 9.35 -0.52 2.00
N LEU A 100 8.02 -0.56 2.13
CA LEU A 100 7.29 0.03 3.27
C LEU A 100 7.66 -0.61 4.61
N ALA A 101 8.34 -1.75 4.60
CA ALA A 101 8.96 -2.34 5.79
C ALA A 101 10.08 -1.48 6.39
N SER A 102 10.62 -0.52 5.63
CA SER A 102 11.44 0.56 6.16
C SER A 102 10.62 1.37 7.16
N THR A 103 11.13 1.55 8.37
CA THR A 103 10.36 2.16 9.46
C THR A 103 10.05 3.62 9.15
N THR A 104 8.79 4.02 9.29
CA THR A 104 8.41 5.42 9.22
C THR A 104 8.99 6.22 10.41
N ASP A 105 9.11 7.52 10.27
CA ASP A 105 9.43 8.38 11.41
C ASP A 105 8.22 8.49 12.36
N PRO A 106 8.42 8.59 13.69
CA PRO A 106 7.33 8.62 14.68
C PRO A 106 6.33 9.75 14.47
N THR A 107 6.82 10.88 13.98
CA THR A 107 5.99 11.96 13.50
C THR A 107 6.40 12.29 12.08
N ILE A 108 5.41 12.49 11.20
CA ILE A 108 5.64 12.85 9.78
C ILE A 108 6.50 14.13 9.65
N ARG A 109 6.79 14.81 10.76
CA ARG A 109 7.29 16.18 10.81
C ARG A 109 8.51 16.38 11.64
N ASP A 110 9.08 15.34 12.24
CA ASP A 110 10.36 15.47 12.92
C ASP A 110 11.45 15.64 11.88
N TYR A 111 11.84 16.89 11.69
CA TYR A 111 13.03 17.21 10.92
C TYR A 111 14.26 17.23 11.85
N PRO A 112 15.35 16.64 11.40
CA PRO A 112 15.57 16.02 10.09
C PRO A 112 14.94 14.62 10.02
N SER A 113 14.19 14.34 8.93
CA SER A 113 13.67 13.01 8.66
C SER A 113 14.81 12.03 8.47
N THR A 114 14.65 10.82 9.03
CA THR A 114 15.64 9.76 8.88
C THR A 114 15.67 9.23 7.44
N TRP A 115 16.77 8.57 7.04
CA TRP A 115 16.87 7.98 5.71
C TRP A 115 15.83 6.86 5.51
N HIS A 116 15.51 6.11 6.56
CA HIS A 116 14.50 5.03 6.48
C HIS A 116 13.08 5.61 6.39
N GLY A 117 12.76 6.71 7.09
CA GLY A 117 11.50 7.42 6.94
C GLY A 117 11.31 7.95 5.52
N ARG A 118 12.35 8.56 4.93
CA ARG A 118 12.31 9.01 3.51
C ARG A 118 12.10 7.85 2.53
N LEU A 119 12.74 6.70 2.79
CA LEU A 119 12.55 5.51 1.97
C LEU A 119 11.12 4.99 2.09
N HIS A 120 10.54 5.01 3.30
CA HIS A 120 9.14 4.67 3.55
C HIS A 120 8.20 5.56 2.74
N ASP A 121 8.35 6.89 2.84
CA ASP A 121 7.50 7.85 2.15
C ASP A 121 7.60 7.71 0.62
N LEU A 122 8.83 7.57 0.11
CA LEU A 122 9.06 7.31 -1.32
C LEU A 122 8.39 6.01 -1.75
N SER A 123 8.50 4.95 -0.95
CA SER A 123 7.89 3.64 -1.24
C SER A 123 6.37 3.72 -1.27
N PHE A 124 5.77 4.52 -0.41
CA PHE A 124 4.32 4.78 -0.42
C PHE A 124 3.89 5.46 -1.73
N VAL A 125 4.60 6.50 -2.16
CA VAL A 125 4.34 7.19 -3.43
C VAL A 125 4.50 6.22 -4.61
N LEU A 126 5.59 5.45 -4.65
CA LEU A 126 5.84 4.45 -5.68
C LEU A 126 4.78 3.36 -5.72
N LEU A 127 4.27 2.93 -4.56
CA LEU A 127 3.16 1.99 -4.48
C LEU A 127 1.92 2.53 -5.20
N GLY A 128 1.53 3.77 -4.93
CA GLY A 128 0.40 4.42 -5.61
C GLY A 128 0.62 4.56 -7.11
N LEU A 129 1.80 5.05 -7.52
CA LEU A 129 2.16 5.27 -8.92
C LEU A 129 2.30 3.98 -9.73
N THR A 130 2.46 2.84 -9.09
CA THR A 130 2.57 1.53 -9.78
C THR A 130 1.28 0.73 -9.68
N LEU A 131 0.65 0.67 -8.50
CA LEU A 131 -0.53 -0.15 -8.27
C LEU A 131 -1.76 0.35 -9.04
N PHE A 132 -2.07 1.66 -9.00
CA PHE A 132 -3.25 2.18 -9.68
C PHE A 132 -3.16 2.05 -11.20
N PRO A 133 -2.06 2.43 -11.87
CA PRO A 133 -1.89 2.14 -13.29
C PRO A 133 -1.91 0.64 -13.60
N ALA A 134 -1.34 -0.22 -12.73
CA ALA A 134 -1.44 -1.66 -12.90
C ALA A 134 -2.90 -2.13 -12.94
N MET A 135 -3.73 -1.66 -12.02
CA MET A 135 -5.16 -2.01 -11.96
C MET A 135 -5.91 -1.55 -13.21
N ILE A 136 -5.63 -0.34 -13.71
CA ILE A 136 -6.24 0.17 -14.96
C ILE A 136 -5.89 -0.76 -16.12
N VAL A 137 -4.60 -1.00 -16.32
CA VAL A 137 -4.09 -1.76 -17.47
C VAL A 137 -4.49 -3.23 -17.39
N LEU A 138 -4.44 -3.85 -16.19
CA LEU A 138 -4.90 -5.22 -15.98
C LEU A 138 -6.42 -5.36 -16.16
N GLY A 139 -7.20 -4.35 -15.78
CA GLY A 139 -8.63 -4.34 -16.04
C GLY A 139 -8.96 -4.49 -17.54
N PHE A 140 -8.20 -3.81 -18.42
CA PHE A 140 -8.31 -4.00 -19.86
C PHE A 140 -7.78 -5.38 -20.32
N ALA A 141 -6.66 -5.84 -19.77
CA ALA A 141 -6.12 -7.16 -20.08
C ALA A 141 -7.10 -8.27 -19.70
N PHE A 142 -7.71 -8.21 -18.52
CA PHE A 142 -8.71 -9.17 -18.06
C PHE A 142 -9.96 -9.17 -18.92
N ARG A 143 -10.43 -7.99 -19.35
CA ARG A 143 -11.61 -7.89 -20.24
C ARG A 143 -11.42 -8.65 -21.54
N ASN A 144 -10.19 -8.70 -22.06
CA ASN A 144 -9.85 -9.34 -23.31
C ASN A 144 -9.43 -10.81 -23.20
N ASP A 145 -9.48 -11.36 -21.97
CA ASP A 145 -9.13 -12.74 -21.67
C ASP A 145 -10.34 -13.49 -21.09
N GLU A 146 -10.84 -14.51 -21.80
CA GLU A 146 -12.04 -15.25 -21.41
C GLU A 146 -11.95 -15.89 -20.02
N ALA A 147 -10.76 -16.33 -19.60
CA ALA A 147 -10.54 -16.93 -18.29
C ALA A 147 -10.56 -15.92 -17.15
N TRP A 148 -10.32 -14.62 -17.45
CA TRP A 148 -10.12 -13.56 -16.48
C TRP A 148 -11.16 -12.43 -16.57
N LYS A 149 -12.04 -12.44 -17.58
CA LYS A 149 -12.97 -11.32 -17.87
C LYS A 149 -13.82 -10.89 -16.68
N ASN A 150 -14.23 -11.83 -15.83
CA ASN A 150 -15.05 -11.52 -14.65
C ASN A 150 -14.29 -10.67 -13.61
N LEU A 151 -12.95 -10.70 -13.60
CA LEU A 151 -12.15 -9.87 -12.70
C LEU A 151 -11.98 -8.43 -13.20
N SER A 152 -12.26 -8.14 -14.46
CA SER A 152 -12.16 -6.78 -15.02
C SER A 152 -13.05 -5.80 -14.27
N LEU A 153 -14.33 -6.13 -14.10
CA LEU A 153 -15.28 -5.28 -13.39
C LEU A 153 -14.90 -5.13 -11.91
N TYR A 154 -14.48 -6.22 -11.27
CA TYR A 154 -14.00 -6.19 -9.89
C TYR A 154 -12.78 -5.27 -9.75
N THR A 155 -11.80 -5.38 -10.64
CA THR A 155 -10.58 -4.55 -10.64
C THR A 155 -10.90 -3.07 -10.77
N TRP A 156 -11.77 -2.69 -11.72
CA TRP A 156 -12.17 -1.31 -11.90
C TRP A 156 -13.05 -0.80 -10.75
N GLY A 157 -13.95 -1.63 -10.24
CA GLY A 157 -14.73 -1.31 -9.05
C GLY A 157 -13.83 -1.02 -7.84
N THR A 158 -12.85 -1.87 -7.59
CA THR A 158 -11.85 -1.64 -6.51
C THR A 158 -11.09 -0.33 -6.74
N LEU A 159 -10.65 -0.07 -7.98
CA LEU A 159 -9.94 1.17 -8.33
C LEU A 159 -10.81 2.41 -8.06
N LEU A 160 -12.09 2.36 -8.40
CA LEU A 160 -13.04 3.46 -8.20
C LEU A 160 -13.15 3.88 -6.72
N PHE A 161 -13.02 2.94 -5.79
CA PHE A 161 -13.06 3.23 -4.35
C PHE A 161 -11.67 3.53 -3.78
N ALA A 162 -10.63 2.80 -4.19
CA ALA A 162 -9.30 2.91 -3.62
C ALA A 162 -8.54 4.16 -4.09
N ALA A 163 -8.65 4.55 -5.36
CA ALA A 163 -7.91 5.69 -5.90
C ALA A 163 -8.35 7.04 -5.29
N PRO A 164 -9.67 7.35 -5.15
CA PRO A 164 -10.08 8.56 -4.45
C PRO A 164 -9.65 8.61 -3.00
N ALA A 165 -9.73 7.48 -2.27
CA ALA A 165 -9.28 7.42 -0.87
C ALA A 165 -7.79 7.73 -0.76
N PHE A 166 -6.97 7.18 -1.66
CA PHE A 166 -5.53 7.44 -1.72
C PHE A 166 -5.24 8.91 -2.11
N ALA A 167 -5.97 9.46 -3.09
CA ALA A 167 -5.81 10.84 -3.52
C ALA A 167 -6.21 11.84 -2.43
N LEU A 168 -7.29 11.58 -1.70
CA LEU A 168 -7.72 12.41 -0.58
C LEU A 168 -6.67 12.47 0.52
N LYS A 169 -6.02 11.34 0.82
CA LYS A 169 -4.89 11.31 1.75
C LYS A 169 -3.72 12.18 1.25
N GLY A 170 -3.32 12.03 0.00
CA GLY A 170 -2.25 12.83 -0.59
C GLY A 170 -2.56 14.32 -0.59
N ALA A 171 -3.81 14.70 -0.89
CA ALA A 171 -4.26 16.10 -0.86
C ALA A 171 -4.27 16.66 0.57
N ALA A 172 -4.76 15.92 1.55
CA ALA A 172 -4.74 16.32 2.96
C ALA A 172 -3.32 16.52 3.47
N PHE A 173 -2.40 15.64 3.10
CA PHE A 173 -0.98 15.76 3.43
C PHE A 173 -0.35 17.00 2.79
N TYR A 174 -0.64 17.27 1.52
CA TYR A 174 -0.13 18.45 0.81
C TYR A 174 -0.65 19.77 1.42
N VAL A 175 -1.96 19.86 1.67
CA VAL A 175 -2.59 21.03 2.30
C VAL A 175 -1.97 21.27 3.68
N PHE A 176 -1.73 20.21 4.44
CA PHE A 176 -1.11 20.31 5.74
C PHE A 176 0.33 20.81 5.65
N LEU A 177 1.16 20.31 4.72
CA LEU A 177 2.53 20.81 4.48
C LEU A 177 2.55 22.31 4.10
N CYS A 178 1.55 22.76 3.33
CA CYS A 178 1.42 24.14 2.93
C CYS A 178 0.90 25.06 4.05
N MET A 179 0.11 24.53 4.99
CA MET A 179 -0.49 25.32 6.07
C MET A 179 0.36 25.36 7.34
N THR A 180 1.35 24.48 7.51
CA THR A 180 2.32 24.60 8.60
C THR A 180 3.32 25.68 8.23
N PRO A 181 3.23 26.91 8.84
CA PRO A 181 4.25 27.90 8.62
C PRO A 181 5.58 27.31 9.11
N LEU A 182 6.59 27.42 8.25
CA LEU A 182 7.98 27.18 8.65
C LEU A 182 8.22 28.01 9.92
N GLN A 183 8.13 27.41 11.07
CA GLN A 183 8.71 27.98 12.28
C GLN A 183 10.21 27.99 12.05
N LYS A 184 10.66 29.07 11.39
CA LYS A 184 12.04 29.49 11.40
C LYS A 184 12.28 30.03 12.79
N GLY A 185 12.83 29.25 13.67
CA GLY A 185 13.49 29.66 14.89
C GLY A 185 14.96 29.36 14.76
#